data_5b431648724eee393520c46eb836231a
#
_entry.id   5b431648724eee393520c46eb836231a
#
_cell.length_a   1.000
_cell.length_b   1.000
_cell.length_c   1.000
_cell.angle_alpha   90.00
_cell.angle_beta   90.00
_cell.angle_gamma   90.00
#
_symmetry.space_group_name_H-M   'P 1'
#
loop_
_entity.id
_entity.type
_entity.pdbx_description
1 polymer ?
#
loop_
_entity_poly.entity_id
_entity_poly.type
_entity_poly.pdbx_seq_one_letter_code
_entity_poly.pdbx_strand_id
1 'polypeptide(L)'
;MSAEERQLKDLVSVGPAMLEDFELLGIKTVAQLRRRSAQRMYQDLCSLRGEHVDPCCLDVFVAAVAQAKDPALPVEQRQWWYWSKVRKRGAKLRD
;
A
#
# COMPACT_ATOMS: atom_id res chain seq x y z
N MET A 1 18.02 -15.56 8.89
CA MET A 1 17.29 -14.71 9.82
C MET A 1 16.82 -13.44 9.12
N SER A 2 15.60 -13.06 9.33
CA SER A 2 15.08 -11.87 8.70
C SER A 2 15.56 -10.62 9.46
N ALA A 3 16.01 -9.62 8.71
CA ALA A 3 16.38 -8.34 9.30
C ALA A 3 15.16 -7.46 9.52
N GLU A 4 13.99 -7.93 9.09
CA GLU A 4 12.78 -7.11 9.16
C GLU A 4 12.11 -7.23 10.52
N GLU A 5 12.18 -6.17 11.32
CA GLU A 5 11.57 -6.11 12.63
C GLU A 5 10.30 -5.26 12.65
N ARG A 6 10.06 -4.49 11.59
CA ARG A 6 8.88 -3.64 11.52
C ARG A 6 7.61 -4.48 11.38
N GLN A 7 6.54 -4.00 11.98
CA GLN A 7 5.22 -4.58 11.81
C GLN A 7 4.42 -3.71 10.84
N LEU A 8 3.37 -4.28 10.25
CA LEU A 8 2.53 -3.52 9.31
C LEU A 8 2.02 -2.22 9.92
N LYS A 9 1.66 -2.25 11.20
CA LYS A 9 1.14 -1.07 11.90
C LYS A 9 2.19 0.04 12.05
N ASP A 10 3.46 -0.27 11.87
CA ASP A 10 4.54 0.70 12.00
C ASP A 10 4.73 1.53 10.74
N LEU A 11 4.14 1.11 9.65
CA LEU A 11 4.26 1.82 8.37
C LEU A 11 3.40 3.08 8.38
N VAL A 12 3.96 4.16 7.83
CA VAL A 12 3.23 5.42 7.70
C VAL A 12 2.04 5.22 6.76
N SER A 13 0.94 5.89 7.03
CA SER A 13 -0.32 5.81 6.29
C SER A 13 -1.12 4.53 6.52
N VAL A 14 -0.61 3.60 7.33
CA VAL A 14 -1.32 2.37 7.64
C VAL A 14 -2.07 2.55 8.97
N GLY A 15 -3.39 2.63 8.90
CA GLY A 15 -4.26 2.74 10.07
C GLY A 15 -5.02 1.43 10.30
N PRO A 16 -5.92 1.41 11.31
CA PRO A 16 -6.68 0.20 11.65
C PRO A 16 -7.48 -0.37 10.47
N ALA A 17 -8.11 0.50 9.68
CA ALA A 17 -8.88 0.03 8.52
C ALA A 17 -7.99 -0.64 7.48
N MET A 18 -6.79 -0.10 7.29
CA MET A 18 -5.83 -0.65 6.34
C MET A 18 -5.30 -2.01 6.83
N LEU A 19 -5.13 -2.16 8.14
CA LEU A 19 -4.71 -3.43 8.71
C LEU A 19 -5.76 -4.52 8.47
N GLU A 20 -7.05 -4.16 8.53
CA GLU A 20 -8.13 -5.09 8.20
C GLU A 20 -8.05 -5.51 6.73
N ASP A 21 -7.77 -4.56 5.84
CA ASP A 21 -7.64 -4.85 4.42
C ASP A 21 -6.48 -5.81 4.16
N PHE A 22 -5.34 -5.59 4.83
CA PHE A 22 -4.20 -6.50 4.72
C PHE A 22 -4.58 -7.91 5.17
N GLU A 23 -5.34 -8.00 6.26
CA GLU A 23 -5.78 -9.30 6.77
C GLU A 23 -6.65 -10.02 5.75
N LEU A 24 -7.59 -9.30 5.10
CA LEU A 24 -8.42 -9.85 4.04
C LEU A 24 -7.58 -10.38 2.88
N LEU A 25 -6.47 -9.69 2.60
CA LEU A 25 -5.58 -10.05 1.50
C LEU A 25 -4.57 -11.14 1.88
N GLY A 26 -4.59 -11.58 3.14
CA GLY A 26 -3.66 -12.60 3.62
C GLY A 26 -2.26 -12.08 3.88
N ILE A 27 -2.12 -10.78 4.05
CA ILE A 27 -0.82 -10.15 4.33
C ILE A 27 -0.71 -9.90 5.82
N LYS A 28 0.27 -10.56 6.46
CA LYS A 28 0.45 -10.49 7.91
C LYS A 28 1.76 -9.83 8.32
N THR A 29 2.73 -9.76 7.42
CA THR A 29 4.05 -9.23 7.73
C THR A 29 4.54 -8.27 6.67
N VAL A 30 5.50 -7.42 7.05
CA VAL A 30 6.14 -6.50 6.11
C VAL A 30 6.87 -7.29 5.00
N ALA A 31 7.45 -8.42 5.35
CA ALA A 31 8.14 -9.27 4.37
C ALA A 31 7.16 -9.78 3.30
N GLN A 32 5.95 -10.14 3.70
CA GLN A 32 4.92 -10.56 2.74
C GLN A 32 4.47 -9.38 1.89
N LEU A 33 4.28 -8.23 2.50
CA LEU A 33 3.86 -7.01 1.79
C LEU A 33 4.87 -6.62 0.72
N ARG A 34 6.16 -6.76 1.03
CA ARG A 34 7.23 -6.39 0.10
C ARG A 34 7.14 -7.15 -1.22
N ARG A 35 6.56 -8.34 -1.21
CA ARG A 35 6.44 -9.19 -2.39
C ARG A 35 5.16 -8.96 -3.18
N ARG A 36 4.31 -8.06 -2.72
CA ARG A 36 3.01 -7.84 -3.35
C ARG A 36 3.04 -6.62 -4.27
N SER A 37 2.18 -6.66 -5.26
CA SER A 37 1.91 -5.51 -6.13
C SER A 37 0.74 -4.73 -5.56
N ALA A 38 0.93 -3.41 -5.36
CA ALA A 38 -0.15 -2.56 -4.85
C ALA A 38 -1.38 -2.59 -5.76
N GLN A 39 -1.15 -2.57 -7.08
CA GLN A 39 -2.23 -2.64 -8.05
C GLN A 39 -3.04 -3.92 -7.90
N ARG A 40 -2.35 -5.05 -7.78
CA ARG A 40 -3.01 -6.34 -7.62
C ARG A 40 -3.75 -6.44 -6.30
N MET A 41 -3.15 -5.90 -5.23
CA MET A 41 -3.80 -5.85 -3.93
C MET A 41 -5.12 -5.10 -3.99
N TYR A 42 -5.11 -3.95 -4.68
CA TYR A 42 -6.31 -3.14 -4.84
C TYR A 42 -7.39 -3.89 -5.62
N GLN A 43 -7.01 -4.55 -6.72
CA GLN A 43 -7.95 -5.34 -7.51
C GLN A 43 -8.53 -6.48 -6.70
N ASP A 44 -7.69 -7.19 -5.95
CA ASP A 44 -8.14 -8.30 -5.11
C ASP A 44 -9.09 -7.82 -4.02
N LEU A 45 -8.81 -6.66 -3.42
CA LEU A 45 -9.66 -6.10 -2.39
C LEU A 45 -11.03 -5.73 -2.95
N CYS A 46 -11.08 -5.12 -4.13
CA CYS A 46 -12.34 -4.80 -4.79
C CYS A 46 -13.17 -6.07 -5.00
N SER A 47 -12.52 -7.15 -5.43
CA SER A 47 -13.19 -8.43 -5.65
C SER A 47 -13.72 -9.02 -4.33
N LEU A 48 -12.91 -8.98 -3.29
CA LEU A 48 -13.27 -9.53 -1.99
C LEU A 48 -14.44 -8.78 -1.36
N ARG A 49 -14.49 -7.47 -1.54
CA ARG A 49 -15.57 -6.65 -1.00
C ARG A 49 -16.79 -6.59 -1.92
N GLY A 50 -16.62 -7.02 -3.17
CA GLY A 50 -17.72 -6.96 -4.14
C GLY A 50 -18.12 -5.55 -4.49
N GLU A 51 -17.18 -4.60 -4.41
CA GLU A 51 -17.47 -3.20 -4.70
C GLU A 51 -16.23 -2.49 -5.23
N HIS A 52 -16.46 -1.31 -5.79
CA HIS A 52 -15.37 -0.47 -6.26
C HIS A 52 -14.82 0.33 -5.06
N VAL A 53 -13.67 -0.08 -4.56
CA VAL A 53 -13.03 0.57 -3.41
C VAL A 53 -12.44 1.92 -3.85
N ASP A 54 -12.48 2.90 -2.94
CA ASP A 54 -11.95 4.23 -3.21
C ASP A 54 -10.50 4.15 -3.72
N PRO A 55 -10.17 4.81 -4.85
CA PRO A 55 -8.80 4.80 -5.38
C PRO A 55 -7.73 5.28 -4.40
N CYS A 56 -8.09 6.05 -3.39
CA CYS A 56 -7.14 6.45 -2.35
C CYS A 56 -6.57 5.24 -1.61
N CYS A 57 -7.32 4.14 -1.56
CA CYS A 57 -6.84 2.90 -0.96
C CYS A 57 -5.66 2.35 -1.75
N LEU A 58 -5.71 2.46 -3.08
CA LEU A 58 -4.59 2.06 -3.93
C LEU A 58 -3.34 2.89 -3.57
N ASP A 59 -3.52 4.19 -3.36
CA ASP A 59 -2.39 5.07 -3.03
C ASP A 59 -1.77 4.69 -1.68
N VAL A 60 -2.59 4.30 -0.71
CA VAL A 60 -2.08 3.80 0.57
C VAL A 60 -1.31 2.50 0.37
N PHE A 61 -1.81 1.60 -0.46
CA PHE A 61 -1.10 0.35 -0.76
C PHE A 61 0.24 0.63 -1.43
N VAL A 62 0.30 1.58 -2.36
CA VAL A 62 1.56 1.95 -3.01
C VAL A 62 2.55 2.46 -1.97
N ALA A 63 2.11 3.34 -1.09
CA ALA A 63 2.97 3.88 -0.03
C ALA A 63 3.46 2.77 0.90
N ALA A 64 2.59 1.84 1.26
CA ALA A 64 2.94 0.75 2.15
C ALA A 64 3.94 -0.21 1.51
N VAL A 65 3.73 -0.59 0.26
CA VAL A 65 4.65 -1.49 -0.45
C VAL A 65 6.00 -0.82 -0.64
N ALA A 66 6.02 0.47 -0.98
CA ALA A 66 7.27 1.22 -1.16
C ALA A 66 8.07 1.23 0.15
N GLN A 67 7.41 1.45 1.28
CA GLN A 67 8.06 1.41 2.59
C GLN A 67 8.58 0.01 2.93
N ALA A 68 7.81 -1.02 2.57
CA ALA A 68 8.23 -2.40 2.82
C ALA A 68 9.49 -2.74 2.05
N LYS A 69 9.63 -2.21 0.84
CA LYS A 69 10.79 -2.47 -0.01
C LYS A 69 12.02 -1.65 0.39
N ASP A 70 11.80 -0.45 0.93
CA ASP A 70 12.87 0.47 1.26
C ASP A 70 12.69 1.08 2.65
N PRO A 71 13.39 0.56 3.66
CA PRO A 71 13.30 1.10 5.01
C PRO A 71 13.77 2.55 5.11
N ALA A 72 14.56 3.01 4.15
CA ALA A 72 15.09 4.37 4.14
C ALA A 72 14.31 5.28 3.18
N LEU A 73 13.11 4.91 2.81
CA LEU A 73 12.28 5.69 1.90
C LEU A 73 12.11 7.12 2.43
N PRO A 74 12.29 8.14 1.58
CA PRO A 74 12.08 9.54 2.00
C PRO A 74 10.70 9.73 2.64
N VAL A 75 10.65 10.57 3.68
CA VAL A 75 9.43 10.77 4.48
C VAL A 75 8.22 11.13 3.60
N GLU A 76 8.42 11.98 2.61
CA GLU A 76 7.34 12.38 1.70
C GLU A 76 6.73 11.20 0.97
N GLN A 77 7.57 10.26 0.57
CA GLN A 77 7.13 9.10 -0.20
C GLN A 77 6.47 8.03 0.68
N ARG A 78 6.46 8.21 1.99
CA ARG A 78 5.72 7.34 2.90
C ARG A 78 4.26 7.74 3.01
N GLN A 79 3.92 8.92 2.52
CA GLN A 79 2.57 9.46 2.64
C GLN A 79 1.73 9.05 1.43
N TRP A 80 0.49 8.62 1.70
CA TRP A 80 -0.42 8.19 0.64
C TRP A 80 -0.72 9.33 -0.35
N TRP A 81 -0.79 10.58 0.13
CA TRP A 81 -1.11 11.72 -0.74
C TRP A 81 -0.01 11.99 -1.77
N TYR A 82 1.22 11.63 -1.47
CA TYR A 82 2.31 11.73 -2.44
C TYR A 82 2.00 10.85 -3.65
N TRP A 83 1.61 9.60 -3.40
CA TRP A 83 1.32 8.65 -4.46
C TRP A 83 0.01 8.97 -5.17
N SER A 84 -0.94 9.61 -4.47
CA SER A 84 -2.16 10.11 -5.08
C SER A 84 -1.84 11.16 -6.15
N LYS A 85 -0.92 12.07 -5.85
CA LYS A 85 -0.49 13.07 -6.82
C LYS A 85 0.24 12.44 -8.00
N VAL A 86 1.10 11.45 -7.73
CA VAL A 86 1.82 10.74 -8.79
C VAL A 86 0.84 10.04 -9.72
N ARG A 87 -0.15 9.34 -9.16
CA ARG A 87 -1.17 8.65 -9.95
C ARG A 87 -1.94 9.61 -10.85
N LYS A 88 -2.38 10.72 -10.29
CA LYS A 88 -3.17 11.71 -11.04
C LYS A 88 -2.34 12.37 -12.13
N ARG A 89 -1.07 12.64 -11.83
CA ARG A 89 -0.15 13.21 -12.82
C ARG A 89 0.11 12.23 -13.96
N GLY A 90 0.31 10.96 -13.62
CA GLY A 90 0.53 9.91 -14.62
C GLY A 90 -0.67 9.75 -15.54
N ALA A 91 -1.87 9.81 -14.97
CA ALA A 91 -3.10 9.71 -15.78
C ALA A 91 -3.19 10.85 -16.79
N LYS A 92 -2.80 12.07 -16.39
CA LYS A 92 -2.79 13.22 -17.30
C LYS A 92 -1.78 13.07 -18.42
N LEU A 93 -0.62 12.49 -18.10
CA LEU A 93 0.45 12.36 -19.08
C LEU A 93 0.17 11.28 -20.12
N ARG A 94 -0.70 10.34 -19.80
CA ARG A 94 -1.03 9.23 -20.70
C ARG A 94 -2.12 9.59 -21.71
N ASP A 95 -2.83 10.63 -21.45
CA ASP A 95 -3.86 11.10 -22.37
C ASP A 95 -3.26 12.00 -23.46
#